data_bfae973b34dd09926bf2ae3118e68fb1
#
_entry.id   bfae973b34dd09926bf2ae3118e68fb1
#
_cell.length_a   1.000
_cell.length_b   1.000
_cell.length_c   1.000
_cell.angle_alpha   90.00
_cell.angle_beta   90.00
_cell.angle_gamma   90.00
#
_symmetry.space_group_name_H-M   'P 1'
#
loop_
_entity.id
_entity.type
_entity.pdbx_description
1 polymer ?
#
loop_
_entity_poly.entity_id
_entity_poly.type
_entity_poly.pdbx_seq_one_letter_code
_entity_poly.pdbx_strand_id
1 'polypeptide(L)'
;MGSILQAKKRKAIEAPVDQVYVIYGKAGSGKTVLASTFPKTKEAPLLYLDILEGGIGSVDSKDKELIDWVPIETFEELDDVLEEVVNGYSEVDGKKIPVKYSTIVIDSLTQMEYLLKKKLKTDSGKSSM
;
A
#
# COMPACT_ATOMS: atom_id res chain seq x y z
N MET A 1 -0.69 2.83 42.78
CA MET A 1 -0.75 2.52 41.35
C MET A 1 -1.07 3.78 40.54
N GLY A 2 -0.30 4.07 39.52
CA GLY A 2 -0.53 5.19 38.66
C GLY A 2 -1.65 4.97 37.64
N SER A 3 -2.21 6.07 37.14
CA SER A 3 -3.18 6.05 36.07
C SER A 3 -2.53 5.65 34.75
N ILE A 4 -3.14 4.75 33.99
CA ILE A 4 -2.66 4.38 32.64
C ILE A 4 -2.74 5.57 31.71
N LEU A 5 -3.80 6.38 31.84
CA LEU A 5 -3.97 7.58 31.03
C LEU A 5 -2.77 8.54 31.23
N GLN A 6 -2.44 8.84 32.48
CA GLN A 6 -1.35 9.78 32.77
C GLN A 6 0.02 9.21 32.37
N ALA A 7 0.20 7.89 32.50
CA ALA A 7 1.46 7.23 32.12
C ALA A 7 1.67 7.16 30.61
N LYS A 8 0.60 6.98 29.83
CA LYS A 8 0.71 6.72 28.39
C LYS A 8 0.30 7.86 27.46
N LYS A 9 -0.37 8.89 28.01
CA LYS A 9 -0.79 10.00 27.13
C LYS A 9 0.41 10.67 26.47
N ARG A 10 0.23 11.09 25.24
CA ARG A 10 1.22 11.83 24.48
C ARG A 10 0.54 13.03 23.82
N LYS A 11 1.29 14.06 23.54
CA LYS A 11 0.78 15.16 22.73
C LYS A 11 0.59 14.67 21.29
N ALA A 12 -0.47 15.14 20.61
CA ALA A 12 -0.74 14.74 19.23
C ALA A 12 0.45 15.01 18.30
N ILE A 13 1.21 16.08 18.59
CA ILE A 13 2.39 16.42 17.80
C ILE A 13 3.51 15.39 17.93
N GLU A 14 3.50 14.58 18.99
CA GLU A 14 4.47 13.51 19.22
C GLU A 14 4.01 12.17 18.64
N ALA A 15 2.75 12.11 18.17
CA ALA A 15 2.20 10.88 17.62
C ALA A 15 2.93 10.50 16.32
N PRO A 16 3.10 9.19 16.06
CA PRO A 16 3.64 8.75 14.77
C PRO A 16 2.81 9.30 13.64
N VAL A 17 3.48 9.72 12.56
CA VAL A 17 2.81 10.26 11.36
C VAL A 17 2.12 9.16 10.58
N ASP A 18 2.58 7.93 10.74
CA ASP A 18 2.04 6.79 10.00
C ASP A 18 0.64 6.42 10.47
N GLN A 19 -0.31 6.50 9.56
CA GLN A 19 -1.70 6.18 9.85
C GLN A 19 -2.24 5.20 8.79
N VAL A 20 -3.14 4.32 9.21
CA VAL A 20 -3.80 3.37 8.32
C VAL A 20 -5.26 3.78 8.19
N TYR A 21 -5.70 3.93 6.95
CA TYR A 21 -7.09 4.23 6.63
C TYR A 21 -7.68 3.08 5.82
N VAL A 22 -8.93 2.74 6.09
CA VAL A 22 -9.67 1.77 5.29
C VAL A 22 -10.79 2.50 4.58
N ILE A 23 -10.77 2.45 3.25
CA ILE A 23 -11.78 3.09 2.41
C ILE A 23 -12.51 1.99 1.66
N TYR A 24 -13.83 1.95 1.77
CA TYR A 24 -14.62 0.96 1.06
C TYR A 24 -15.92 1.58 0.55
N GLY A 25 -16.48 0.93 -0.48
CA GLY A 25 -17.68 1.41 -1.15
C GLY A 25 -17.86 0.64 -2.45
N LYS A 26 -18.98 0.88 -3.10
CA LYS A 26 -19.28 0.24 -4.39
C LYS A 26 -18.36 0.77 -5.48
N ALA A 27 -18.18 -0.02 -6.54
CA ALA A 27 -17.47 0.43 -7.73
C ALA A 27 -18.09 1.75 -8.24
N GLY A 28 -17.24 2.70 -8.62
CA GLY A 28 -17.71 4.00 -9.11
C GLY A 28 -18.08 4.99 -8.01
N SER A 29 -17.82 4.67 -6.74
CA SER A 29 -18.15 5.58 -5.62
C SER A 29 -17.07 6.63 -5.33
N GLY A 30 -16.02 6.70 -6.14
CA GLY A 30 -14.96 7.69 -5.97
C GLY A 30 -13.82 7.28 -5.05
N LYS A 31 -13.71 6.01 -4.70
CA LYS A 31 -12.63 5.50 -3.82
C LYS A 31 -11.24 5.82 -4.34
N THR A 32 -11.00 5.58 -5.63
CA THR A 32 -9.71 5.83 -6.27
C THR A 32 -9.35 7.31 -6.23
N VAL A 33 -10.32 8.17 -6.55
CA VAL A 33 -10.12 9.61 -6.51
C VAL A 33 -9.80 10.08 -5.10
N LEU A 34 -10.55 9.60 -4.11
CA LEU A 34 -10.31 9.93 -2.70
C LEU A 34 -8.91 9.47 -2.26
N ALA A 35 -8.55 8.23 -2.59
CA ALA A 35 -7.23 7.69 -2.24
C ALA A 35 -6.10 8.51 -2.86
N SER A 36 -6.30 9.03 -4.07
CA SER A 36 -5.29 9.84 -4.76
C SER A 36 -5.05 11.20 -4.10
N THR A 37 -5.96 11.66 -3.23
CA THR A 37 -5.83 12.95 -2.53
C THR A 37 -4.93 12.87 -1.30
N PHE A 38 -4.51 11.68 -0.90
CA PHE A 38 -3.66 11.50 0.28
C PHE A 38 -2.27 12.10 0.04
N PRO A 39 -1.51 12.35 1.12
CA PRO A 39 -0.22 13.04 1.00
C PRO A 39 0.73 12.42 -0.02
N LYS A 40 1.34 13.26 -0.83
CA LYS A 40 2.34 12.88 -1.82
C LYS A 40 3.16 14.10 -2.21
N THR A 41 4.44 13.87 -2.46
CA THR A 41 5.37 14.90 -2.95
C THR A 41 6.22 14.31 -4.06
N LYS A 42 6.98 15.15 -4.74
CA LYS A 42 7.88 14.69 -5.78
C LYS A 42 8.99 13.79 -5.22
N GLU A 43 9.49 14.12 -4.03
CA GLU A 43 10.54 13.37 -3.34
C GLU A 43 10.02 12.10 -2.67
N ALA A 44 8.75 12.11 -2.27
CA ALA A 44 8.09 10.97 -1.64
C ALA A 44 6.67 10.87 -2.21
N PRO A 45 6.53 10.25 -3.39
CA PRO A 45 5.22 10.14 -4.06
C PRO A 45 4.26 9.21 -3.32
N LEU A 46 3.08 9.04 -3.88
CA LEU A 46 2.11 8.05 -3.42
C LEU A 46 2.34 6.78 -4.22
N LEU A 47 2.46 5.65 -3.53
CA LEU A 47 2.53 4.34 -4.19
C LEU A 47 1.13 3.75 -4.26
N TYR A 48 0.68 3.48 -5.46
CA TYR A 48 -0.65 2.90 -5.70
C TYR A 48 -0.50 1.45 -6.18
N LEU A 49 -0.82 0.51 -5.32
CA LEU A 49 -0.79 -0.91 -5.65
C LEU A 49 -2.16 -1.33 -6.15
N ASP A 50 -2.25 -1.54 -7.45
CA ASP A 50 -3.49 -1.90 -8.15
C ASP A 50 -3.58 -3.42 -8.28
N ILE A 51 -4.33 -4.05 -7.39
CA ILE A 51 -4.46 -5.49 -7.35
C ILE A 51 -5.70 -5.89 -8.16
N LEU A 52 -5.48 -6.24 -9.43
CA LEU A 52 -6.51 -6.76 -10.34
C LEU A 52 -7.72 -5.82 -10.56
N GLU A 53 -7.60 -4.52 -10.26
CA GLU A 53 -8.74 -3.60 -10.37
C GLU A 53 -8.77 -2.77 -11.66
N GLY A 54 -7.68 -2.71 -12.40
CA GLY A 54 -7.71 -2.15 -13.74
C GLY A 54 -7.32 -0.68 -13.91
N GLY A 55 -6.82 -0.01 -12.86
CA GLY A 55 -6.15 1.24 -13.07
C GLY A 55 -6.67 2.47 -12.35
N ILE A 56 -6.02 3.59 -12.63
CA ILE A 56 -6.24 4.89 -11.98
C ILE A 56 -6.74 5.94 -12.97
N GLY A 57 -7.48 5.50 -14.00
CA GLY A 57 -7.91 6.39 -15.08
C GLY A 57 -8.73 7.60 -14.66
N SER A 58 -9.45 7.50 -13.53
CA SER A 58 -10.28 8.59 -13.02
C SER A 58 -9.52 9.62 -12.19
N VAL A 59 -8.22 9.42 -11.95
CA VAL A 59 -7.40 10.34 -11.17
C VAL A 59 -6.99 11.55 -12.02
N ASP A 60 -6.97 12.73 -11.40
CA ASP A 60 -6.53 13.96 -12.05
C ASP A 60 -5.07 13.82 -12.54
N SER A 61 -4.77 14.40 -13.70
CA SER A 61 -3.42 14.31 -14.30
C SER A 61 -2.32 14.91 -13.41
N LYS A 62 -2.63 15.94 -12.63
CA LYS A 62 -1.69 16.51 -11.67
C LYS A 62 -1.31 15.52 -10.59
N ASP A 63 -2.31 14.79 -10.10
CA ASP A 63 -2.09 13.76 -9.09
C ASP A 63 -1.29 12.60 -9.66
N LYS A 64 -1.54 12.23 -10.91
CA LYS A 64 -0.82 11.13 -11.58
C LYS A 64 0.70 11.35 -11.63
N GLU A 65 1.14 12.60 -11.74
CA GLU A 65 2.57 12.92 -11.74
C GLU A 65 3.26 12.59 -10.42
N LEU A 66 2.50 12.56 -9.34
CA LEU A 66 3.01 12.28 -7.99
C LEU A 66 2.60 10.89 -7.50
N ILE A 67 2.17 10.02 -8.41
CA ILE A 67 1.74 8.66 -8.09
C ILE A 67 2.57 7.66 -8.90
N ASP A 68 3.17 6.71 -8.19
CA ASP A 68 3.74 5.53 -8.82
C ASP A 68 2.67 4.44 -8.81
N TRP A 69 2.21 4.06 -9.98
CA TRP A 69 1.18 3.04 -10.15
C TRP A 69 1.82 1.70 -10.45
N VAL A 70 1.54 0.70 -9.62
CA VAL A 70 2.10 -0.64 -9.77
C VAL A 70 0.96 -1.65 -9.85
N PRO A 71 0.71 -2.21 -11.03
CA PRO A 71 -0.27 -3.29 -11.16
C PRO A 71 0.29 -4.58 -10.53
N ILE A 72 -0.53 -5.24 -9.73
CA ILE A 72 -0.16 -6.47 -9.03
C ILE A 72 -1.08 -7.59 -9.51
N GLU A 73 -0.48 -8.68 -9.96
CA GLU A 73 -1.22 -9.84 -10.49
C GLU A 73 -1.07 -11.08 -9.63
N THR A 74 0.01 -11.16 -8.84
CA THR A 74 0.29 -12.32 -7.99
C THR A 74 0.62 -11.90 -6.57
N PHE A 75 0.45 -12.83 -5.63
CA PHE A 75 0.82 -12.58 -4.23
C PHE A 75 2.32 -12.32 -4.09
N GLU A 76 3.14 -13.04 -4.85
CA GLU A 76 4.59 -12.89 -4.83
C GLU A 76 5.02 -11.48 -5.23
N GLU A 77 4.39 -10.90 -6.25
CA GLU A 77 4.66 -9.52 -6.66
C GLU A 77 4.32 -8.54 -5.55
N LEU A 78 3.19 -8.73 -4.88
CA LEU A 78 2.77 -7.89 -3.76
C LEU A 78 3.78 -7.97 -2.62
N ASP A 79 4.18 -9.19 -2.26
CA ASP A 79 5.13 -9.43 -1.18
C ASP A 79 6.48 -8.77 -1.47
N ASP A 80 6.99 -8.91 -2.69
CA ASP A 80 8.25 -8.30 -3.12
C ASP A 80 8.21 -6.78 -3.03
N VAL A 81 7.14 -6.16 -3.51
CA VAL A 81 6.99 -4.70 -3.46
C VAL A 81 6.93 -4.20 -2.03
N LEU A 82 6.15 -4.86 -1.18
CA LEU A 82 6.02 -4.47 0.23
C LEU A 82 7.35 -4.63 0.96
N GLU A 83 8.13 -5.65 0.64
CA GLU A 83 9.45 -5.86 1.22
C GLU A 83 10.39 -4.71 0.86
N GLU A 84 10.42 -4.28 -0.39
CA GLU A 84 11.22 -3.14 -0.83
C GLU A 84 10.81 -1.85 -0.12
N VAL A 85 9.52 -1.63 0.08
CA VAL A 85 9.00 -0.47 0.78
C VAL A 85 9.43 -0.49 2.26
N VAL A 86 9.33 -1.63 2.92
CA VAL A 86 9.72 -1.80 4.32
C VAL A 86 11.23 -1.62 4.49
N ASN A 87 12.02 -2.17 3.58
CA ASN A 87 13.48 -2.05 3.62
C ASN A 87 13.96 -0.63 3.30
N GLY A 88 13.16 0.14 2.55
CA GLY A 88 13.52 1.48 2.14
C GLY A 88 14.44 1.54 0.94
N TYR A 89 14.64 0.44 0.25
CA TYR A 89 15.44 0.39 -0.97
C TYR A 89 15.04 -0.78 -1.87
N SER A 90 15.30 -0.60 -3.17
CA SER A 90 15.23 -1.69 -4.16
C SER A 90 16.65 -2.03 -4.57
N GLU A 91 16.91 -3.31 -4.81
CA GLU A 91 18.22 -3.76 -5.28
C GLU A 91 18.14 -4.08 -6.76
N VAL A 92 18.91 -3.35 -7.58
CA VAL A 92 18.94 -3.51 -9.04
C VAL A 92 20.39 -3.58 -9.48
N ASP A 93 20.78 -4.68 -10.11
CA ASP A 93 22.14 -4.92 -10.60
C ASP A 93 23.21 -4.67 -9.52
N GLY A 94 22.94 -5.13 -8.30
CA GLY A 94 23.85 -4.99 -7.16
C GLY A 94 23.86 -3.60 -6.53
N LYS A 95 23.04 -2.67 -7.01
CA LYS A 95 22.94 -1.31 -6.48
C LYS A 95 21.65 -1.14 -5.68
N LYS A 96 21.73 -0.41 -4.57
CA LYS A 96 20.56 -0.07 -3.75
C LYS A 96 19.99 1.26 -4.22
N ILE A 97 18.74 1.23 -4.63
CA ILE A 97 18.00 2.42 -5.06
C ILE A 97 17.03 2.79 -3.93
N PRO A 98 17.14 4.00 -3.35
CA PRO A 98 16.26 4.41 -2.26
C PRO A 98 14.79 4.37 -2.66
N VAL A 99 13.95 3.86 -1.75
CA VAL A 99 12.48 3.82 -1.91
C VAL A 99 11.86 4.61 -0.78
N LYS A 100 11.12 5.66 -1.12
CA LYS A 100 10.46 6.52 -0.15
C LYS A 100 9.11 6.96 -0.67
N TYR A 101 8.06 6.68 0.09
CA TYR A 101 6.70 7.08 -0.25
C TYR A 101 6.04 7.79 0.92
N SER A 102 5.21 8.80 0.63
CA SER A 102 4.40 9.49 1.63
C SER A 102 3.16 8.68 2.00
N THR A 103 2.61 7.95 1.03
CA THR A 103 1.37 7.20 1.18
C THR A 103 1.46 5.92 0.37
N ILE A 104 0.90 4.85 0.89
CA ILE A 104 0.77 3.58 0.17
C ILE A 104 -0.71 3.24 0.12
N VAL A 105 -1.23 3.07 -1.09
CA VAL A 105 -2.61 2.67 -1.34
C VAL A 105 -2.64 1.23 -1.83
N ILE A 106 -3.46 0.41 -1.23
CA ILE A 106 -3.69 -0.97 -1.67
C ILE A 106 -5.14 -1.06 -2.14
N ASP A 107 -5.33 -1.24 -3.41
CA ASP A 107 -6.65 -1.32 -4.04
C ASP A 107 -6.75 -2.64 -4.82
N SER A 108 -7.45 -3.62 -4.34
CA SER A 108 -8.29 -3.58 -3.15
C SER A 108 -7.96 -4.72 -2.18
N LEU A 109 -8.46 -4.60 -0.95
CA LEU A 109 -8.30 -5.66 0.06
C LEU A 109 -9.00 -6.95 -0.36
N THR A 110 -10.14 -6.86 -1.05
CA THR A 110 -10.86 -8.02 -1.58
C THR A 110 -9.99 -8.81 -2.55
N GLN A 111 -9.32 -8.12 -3.47
CA GLN A 111 -8.45 -8.77 -4.44
C GLN A 111 -7.16 -9.28 -3.79
N MET A 112 -6.66 -8.56 -2.78
CA MET A 112 -5.52 -9.03 -2.00
C MET A 112 -5.85 -10.35 -1.29
N GLU A 113 -7.04 -10.43 -0.70
CA GLU A 113 -7.54 -11.65 -0.07
C GLU A 113 -7.64 -12.80 -1.09
N TYR A 114 -8.15 -12.50 -2.28
CA TYR A 114 -8.22 -13.48 -3.37
C TYR A 114 -6.84 -14.04 -3.71
N LEU A 115 -5.85 -13.18 -3.87
CA LEU A 115 -4.48 -13.59 -4.17
C LEU A 115 -3.89 -14.47 -3.07
N LEU A 116 -4.14 -14.10 -1.82
CA LEU A 116 -3.67 -14.87 -0.68
C LEU A 116 -4.28 -16.27 -0.65
N LYS A 117 -5.59 -16.36 -0.84
CA LYS A 117 -6.30 -17.64 -0.89
C LYS A 117 -5.79 -18.53 -2.03
N LYS A 118 -5.55 -17.94 -3.19
CA LYS A 118 -5.00 -18.65 -4.34
C LYS A 118 -3.61 -19.20 -4.03
N LYS A 119 -2.77 -18.41 -3.38
CA LYS A 119 -1.44 -18.84 -2.95
C LYS A 119 -1.50 -20.00 -1.97
N LEU A 120 -2.35 -19.91 -0.95
CA LEU A 120 -2.50 -20.96 0.05
C LEU A 120 -2.99 -22.27 -0.57
N LYS A 121 -3.91 -22.20 -1.53
CA LYS A 121 -4.39 -23.36 -2.27
C LYS A 121 -3.26 -24.05 -3.04
N THR A 122 -2.44 -23.25 -3.72
CA THR A 122 -1.32 -23.77 -4.50
C THR A 122 -0.29 -24.44 -3.58
N ASP A 123 0.05 -23.81 -2.46
CA ASP A 123 1.01 -24.35 -1.50
C ASP A 123 0.49 -25.64 -0.86
N SER A 124 -0.81 -25.69 -0.51
CA SER A 124 -1.43 -26.90 0.02
C SER A 124 -1.40 -28.04 -0.99
N GLY A 125 -1.67 -27.74 -2.26
CA GLY A 125 -1.59 -28.72 -3.35
C GLY A 125 -0.18 -29.28 -3.50
N LYS A 126 0.84 -28.45 -3.38
CA LYS A 126 2.25 -28.86 -3.43
C LYS A 126 2.63 -29.73 -2.25
N SER A 127 2.15 -29.38 -1.06
CA SER A 127 2.52 -30.11 0.16
C SER A 127 1.82 -31.46 0.30
N SER A 128 0.75 -31.70 -0.42
CA SER A 128 -0.02 -32.95 -0.36
C SER A 128 0.48 -34.01 -1.33
N MET A 129 1.51 -33.71 -2.08
CA MET A 129 2.08 -34.67 -3.01
C MET A 129 3.24 -35.49 -2.38
#